data_a801ae377be6f8198c7ac05ce1db56de
#
_entry.id   a801ae377be6f8198c7ac05ce1db56de
#
_cell.length_a   1.000
_cell.length_b   1.000
_cell.length_c   1.000
_cell.angle_alpha   90.00
_cell.angle_beta   90.00
_cell.angle_gamma   90.00
#
_symmetry.space_group_name_H-M   'P 1'
#
loop_
_entity.id
_entity.type
_entity.pdbx_description
1 polymer ?
#
loop_
_entity_poly.entity_id
_entity_poly.type
_entity_poly.pdbx_seq_one_letter_code
_entity_poly.pdbx_strand_id
1 'polypeptide(L)'
;MKLPNGGNIVVVDDKYSEIEPLIEFFGRYGVSVNYFKGPQGVFPEIPLVGVRLVFLDLAFSSSFDSKTIIGNAANILKNILDSNNGPFLLFTWSTRATENTEELEKFLQTFENGNYRPESIIPLPKTDYFITESDSSADVLTTIIEEDTDLDDVDKERIKKNILIKFNNDFG
;
A
#
# COMPACT_ATOMS: atom_id res chain seq x y z
N MET A 1 -2.04 -16.59 -9.03
CA MET A 1 -1.88 -15.38 -9.86
C MET A 1 -0.45 -15.34 -10.37
N LYS A 2 -0.20 -15.20 -11.67
CA LYS A 2 1.17 -14.94 -12.15
C LYS A 2 1.39 -13.44 -12.12
N LEU A 3 2.41 -12.99 -11.38
CA LEU A 3 2.84 -11.61 -11.45
C LEU A 3 3.19 -11.26 -12.91
N PRO A 4 2.85 -10.06 -13.39
CA PRO A 4 3.15 -9.68 -14.76
C PRO A 4 4.67 -9.75 -15.00
N ASN A 5 5.07 -10.56 -15.97
CA ASN A 5 6.47 -10.69 -16.37
C ASN A 5 6.99 -9.31 -16.85
N GLY A 6 7.94 -8.73 -16.13
CA GLY A 6 8.66 -7.53 -16.53
C GLY A 6 8.01 -6.19 -16.18
N GLY A 7 7.10 -6.14 -15.20
CA GLY A 7 6.57 -4.87 -14.69
C GLY A 7 7.28 -4.40 -13.41
N ASN A 8 7.37 -3.08 -13.23
CA ASN A 8 7.84 -2.49 -11.98
C ASN A 8 6.71 -2.48 -10.93
N ILE A 9 7.08 -2.70 -9.67
CA ILE A 9 6.20 -2.50 -8.53
C ILE A 9 6.64 -1.24 -7.80
N VAL A 10 5.66 -0.43 -7.40
CA VAL A 10 5.86 0.79 -6.62
C VAL A 10 5.13 0.65 -5.30
N VAL A 11 5.79 1.03 -4.22
CA VAL A 11 5.19 1.16 -2.89
C VAL A 11 5.45 2.57 -2.38
N VAL A 12 4.41 3.24 -1.92
CA VAL A 12 4.46 4.60 -1.36
C VAL A 12 3.87 4.58 0.04
N ASP A 13 4.72 4.84 1.03
CA ASP A 13 4.35 4.79 2.44
C ASP A 13 5.34 5.61 3.25
N ASP A 14 4.92 6.32 4.30
CA ASP A 14 5.83 7.10 5.15
C ASP A 14 6.52 6.26 6.22
N LYS A 15 6.03 5.04 6.49
CA LYS A 15 6.55 4.12 7.48
C LYS A 15 7.12 2.85 6.83
N TYR A 16 8.44 2.78 6.77
CA TYR A 16 9.13 1.61 6.20
C TYR A 16 8.78 0.30 6.89
N SER A 17 8.61 0.31 8.21
CA SER A 17 8.26 -0.90 8.99
C SER A 17 6.93 -1.53 8.57
N GLU A 18 6.00 -0.73 8.06
CA GLU A 18 4.70 -1.23 7.60
C GLU A 18 4.76 -1.89 6.23
N ILE A 19 5.80 -1.59 5.43
CA ILE A 19 5.96 -2.13 4.07
C ILE A 19 7.06 -3.19 3.96
N GLU A 20 7.91 -3.31 4.97
CA GLU A 20 9.01 -4.28 4.96
C GLU A 20 8.54 -5.71 4.64
N PRO A 21 7.45 -6.24 5.25
CA PRO A 21 6.93 -7.56 4.89
C PRO A 21 6.47 -7.67 3.43
N LEU A 22 5.93 -6.61 2.86
CA LEU A 22 5.53 -6.56 1.44
C LEU A 22 6.75 -6.61 0.51
N ILE A 23 7.82 -5.88 0.86
CA ILE A 23 9.09 -5.89 0.13
C ILE A 23 9.73 -7.28 0.21
N GLU A 24 9.75 -7.89 1.40
CA GLU A 24 10.26 -9.25 1.58
C GLU A 24 9.48 -10.28 0.77
N PHE A 25 8.15 -10.17 0.77
CA PHE A 25 7.29 -11.04 -0.03
C PHE A 25 7.71 -11.01 -1.50
N PHE A 26 7.74 -9.83 -2.12
CA PHE A 26 8.13 -9.70 -3.52
C PHE A 26 9.58 -10.12 -3.77
N GLY A 27 10.49 -9.82 -2.84
CA GLY A 27 11.90 -10.23 -2.90
C GLY A 27 12.08 -11.75 -2.98
N ARG A 28 11.26 -12.53 -2.27
CA ARG A 28 11.27 -14.00 -2.35
C ARG A 28 10.94 -14.54 -3.73
N TYR A 29 10.15 -13.79 -4.51
CA TYR A 29 9.82 -14.13 -5.90
C TYR A 29 10.76 -13.49 -6.92
N GLY A 30 11.85 -12.85 -6.47
CA GLY A 30 12.81 -12.18 -7.35
C GLY A 30 12.25 -10.91 -8.01
N VAL A 31 11.23 -10.30 -7.42
CA VAL A 31 10.59 -9.08 -7.94
C VAL A 31 11.13 -7.87 -7.18
N SER A 32 11.66 -6.90 -7.92
CA SER A 32 12.14 -5.64 -7.34
C SER A 32 10.99 -4.68 -7.07
N VAL A 33 11.08 -3.99 -5.94
CA VAL A 33 10.11 -2.98 -5.52
C VAL A 33 10.80 -1.61 -5.47
N ASN A 34 10.18 -0.60 -6.05
CA ASN A 34 10.58 0.80 -5.91
C ASN A 34 9.81 1.40 -4.74
N TYR A 35 10.50 1.74 -3.68
CA TYR A 35 9.91 2.37 -2.51
C TYR A 35 10.11 3.88 -2.51
N PHE A 36 9.04 4.62 -2.20
CA PHE A 36 9.04 6.06 -2.00
C PHE A 36 8.41 6.43 -0.66
N LYS A 37 9.09 7.28 0.09
CA LYS A 37 8.66 7.69 1.42
C LYS A 37 7.60 8.79 1.33
N GLY A 38 6.35 8.44 0.98
CA GLY A 38 5.19 9.33 1.04
C GLY A 38 5.35 10.69 0.35
N PRO A 39 4.48 11.67 0.66
CA PRO A 39 4.46 12.95 -0.05
C PRO A 39 5.67 13.85 0.26
N GLN A 40 6.41 13.58 1.32
CA GLN A 40 7.63 14.33 1.70
C GLN A 40 8.91 13.64 1.21
N GLY A 41 8.77 12.49 0.54
CA GLY A 41 9.90 11.73 0.00
C GLY A 41 10.47 12.34 -1.28
N VAL A 42 11.65 11.85 -1.64
CA VAL A 42 12.25 12.15 -2.93
C VAL A 42 11.60 11.24 -3.97
N PHE A 43 10.92 11.83 -4.92
CA PHE A 43 10.38 11.13 -6.09
C PHE A 43 11.46 10.97 -7.17
N PRO A 44 11.28 10.07 -8.13
CA PRO A 44 12.26 9.89 -9.20
C PRO A 44 12.37 11.17 -10.03
N GLU A 45 13.59 11.56 -10.39
CA GLU A 45 13.83 12.72 -11.29
C GLU A 45 13.19 12.51 -12.67
N ILE A 46 13.16 11.26 -13.11
CA ILE A 46 12.49 10.84 -14.35
C ILE A 46 11.36 9.89 -13.95
N PRO A 47 10.09 10.25 -14.23
CA PRO A 47 8.97 9.39 -13.93
C PRO A 47 9.10 7.98 -14.52
N LEU A 48 8.60 7.00 -13.79
CA LEU A 48 8.75 5.59 -14.13
C LEU A 48 7.78 5.17 -15.22
N VAL A 49 8.27 4.34 -16.14
CA VAL A 49 7.46 3.66 -17.15
C VAL A 49 7.38 2.16 -16.84
N GLY A 50 6.31 1.51 -17.30
CA GLY A 50 6.14 0.07 -17.13
C GLY A 50 5.82 -0.36 -15.71
N VAL A 51 5.36 0.56 -14.86
CA VAL A 51 4.80 0.21 -13.54
C VAL A 51 3.48 -0.52 -13.75
N ARG A 52 3.30 -1.64 -13.07
CA ARG A 52 2.10 -2.48 -13.16
C ARG A 52 1.32 -2.59 -11.86
N LEU A 53 1.99 -2.48 -10.73
CA LEU A 53 1.36 -2.48 -9.42
C LEU A 53 1.84 -1.26 -8.65
N VAL A 54 0.90 -0.53 -8.06
CA VAL A 54 1.17 0.58 -7.16
C VAL A 54 0.45 0.31 -5.84
N PHE A 55 1.19 0.24 -4.75
CA PHE A 55 0.68 0.22 -3.39
C PHE A 55 0.83 1.62 -2.81
N LEU A 56 -0.27 2.27 -2.51
CA LEU A 56 -0.28 3.66 -2.09
C LEU A 56 -0.98 3.79 -0.73
N ASP A 57 -0.25 4.22 0.29
CA ASP A 57 -0.88 4.66 1.51
C ASP A 57 -1.68 5.94 1.26
N LEU A 58 -2.87 6.04 1.83
CA LEU A 58 -3.73 7.23 1.77
C LEU A 58 -3.66 8.05 3.07
N ALA A 59 -3.03 7.53 4.12
CA ALA A 59 -3.03 8.11 5.45
C ALA A 59 -1.87 9.08 5.72
N PHE A 60 -1.23 9.63 4.69
CA PHE A 60 -0.07 10.53 4.83
C PHE A 60 -0.33 11.85 5.54
N SER A 61 -1.56 12.24 5.74
CA SER A 61 -1.88 13.50 6.41
C SER A 61 -2.76 13.25 7.62
N SER A 62 -2.53 14.04 8.66
CA SER A 62 -3.49 14.19 9.77
C SER A 62 -4.81 14.83 9.32
N SER A 63 -4.93 15.22 8.05
CA SER A 63 -6.16 15.74 7.46
C SER A 63 -7.14 14.60 7.23
N PHE A 64 -8.34 14.75 7.77
CA PHE A 64 -9.48 13.86 7.52
C PHE A 64 -10.30 14.30 6.30
N ASP A 65 -9.85 15.31 5.55
CA ASP A 65 -10.56 15.83 4.39
C ASP A 65 -10.27 14.96 3.15
N SER A 66 -11.31 14.29 2.65
CA SER A 66 -11.25 13.41 1.47
C SER A 66 -10.64 14.09 0.25
N LYS A 67 -10.95 15.37 0.02
CA LYS A 67 -10.42 16.11 -1.15
C LYS A 67 -8.91 16.25 -1.09
N THR A 68 -8.38 16.55 0.10
CA THR A 68 -6.94 16.65 0.33
C THR A 68 -6.25 15.29 0.13
N ILE A 69 -6.85 14.22 0.66
CA ILE A 69 -6.32 12.85 0.50
C ILE A 69 -6.26 12.47 -0.97
N ILE A 70 -7.36 12.67 -1.69
CA ILE A 70 -7.47 12.34 -3.12
C ILE A 70 -6.50 13.18 -3.97
N GLY A 71 -6.43 14.48 -3.70
CA GLY A 71 -5.49 15.37 -4.39
C GLY A 71 -4.03 14.97 -4.18
N ASN A 72 -3.67 14.60 -2.95
CA ASN A 72 -2.33 14.12 -2.63
C ASN A 72 -2.02 12.81 -3.35
N ALA A 73 -2.95 11.84 -3.31
CA ALA A 73 -2.80 10.56 -4.00
C ALA A 73 -2.56 10.75 -5.51
N ALA A 74 -3.36 11.59 -6.16
CA ALA A 74 -3.22 11.89 -7.58
C ALA A 74 -1.88 12.58 -7.91
N ASN A 75 -1.45 13.54 -7.09
CA ASN A 75 -0.16 14.20 -7.27
C ASN A 75 1.03 13.24 -7.07
N ILE A 76 0.93 12.32 -6.12
CA ILE A 76 1.94 11.27 -5.93
C ILE A 76 2.05 10.40 -7.17
N LEU A 77 0.92 9.93 -7.72
CA LEU A 77 0.91 9.15 -8.96
C LEU A 77 1.55 9.91 -10.10
N LYS A 78 1.21 11.20 -10.28
CA LYS A 78 1.80 12.08 -11.31
C LYS A 78 3.31 12.26 -11.16
N ASN A 79 3.82 12.31 -9.93
CA ASN A 79 5.26 12.48 -9.68
C ASN A 79 6.05 11.18 -9.90
N ILE A 80 5.42 10.03 -9.76
CA ILE A 80 6.09 8.73 -9.87
C ILE A 80 5.94 8.11 -11.26
N LEU A 81 4.77 8.24 -11.88
CA LEU A 81 4.44 7.59 -13.15
C LEU A 81 4.63 8.54 -14.32
N ASP A 82 5.21 8.04 -15.40
CA ASP A 82 5.16 8.73 -16.68
C ASP A 82 3.73 8.73 -17.24
N SER A 83 3.34 9.78 -17.96
CA SER A 83 2.02 9.87 -18.60
C SER A 83 1.75 8.75 -19.61
N ASN A 84 2.80 8.08 -20.11
CA ASN A 84 2.75 6.93 -21.01
C ASN A 84 3.03 5.61 -20.29
N ASN A 85 2.87 5.54 -18.97
CA ASN A 85 3.16 4.34 -18.19
C ASN A 85 2.41 3.08 -18.69
N GLY A 86 1.23 3.25 -19.28
CA GLY A 86 0.32 2.16 -19.64
C GLY A 86 -0.47 1.64 -18.42
N PRO A 87 -1.24 0.54 -18.60
CA PRO A 87 -2.17 0.06 -17.59
C PRO A 87 -1.45 -0.42 -16.31
N PHE A 88 -2.05 -0.11 -15.15
CA PHE A 88 -1.57 -0.54 -13.83
C PHE A 88 -2.73 -0.77 -12.87
N LEU A 89 -2.51 -1.54 -11.82
CA LEU A 89 -3.42 -1.70 -10.70
C LEU A 89 -2.96 -0.81 -9.55
N LEU A 90 -3.91 -0.11 -8.93
CA LEU A 90 -3.67 0.70 -7.75
C LEU A 90 -4.27 0.01 -6.53
N PHE A 91 -3.40 -0.35 -5.59
CA PHE A 91 -3.80 -0.83 -4.28
C PHE A 91 -3.77 0.34 -3.30
N THR A 92 -4.93 0.68 -2.72
CA THR A 92 -5.00 1.65 -1.64
C THR A 92 -4.60 0.96 -0.34
N TRP A 93 -3.30 0.98 -0.05
CA TRP A 93 -2.65 0.32 1.05
C TRP A 93 -2.70 1.19 2.31
N SER A 94 -3.82 1.17 3.05
CA SER A 94 -4.05 2.09 4.16
C SER A 94 -4.99 1.48 5.20
N THR A 95 -4.93 1.96 6.43
CA THR A 95 -5.92 1.64 7.47
C THR A 95 -7.34 2.07 7.07
N ARG A 96 -7.45 3.06 6.18
CA ARG A 96 -8.71 3.61 5.64
C ARG A 96 -8.86 3.36 4.14
N ALA A 97 -8.36 2.24 3.66
CA ALA A 97 -8.29 1.93 2.24
C ALA A 97 -9.64 2.04 1.51
N THR A 98 -10.75 1.73 2.18
CA THR A 98 -12.08 1.69 1.57
C THR A 98 -12.79 3.05 1.55
N GLU A 99 -12.42 3.98 2.44
CA GLU A 99 -13.21 5.22 2.68
C GLU A 99 -13.23 6.17 1.47
N ASN A 100 -12.16 6.24 0.68
CA ASN A 100 -11.99 7.21 -0.40
C ASN A 100 -11.88 6.58 -1.79
N THR A 101 -12.06 5.27 -1.92
CA THR A 101 -11.80 4.53 -3.17
C THR A 101 -12.67 5.02 -4.34
N GLU A 102 -13.98 5.15 -4.12
CA GLU A 102 -14.90 5.60 -5.17
C GLU A 102 -14.63 7.04 -5.63
N GLU A 103 -14.35 7.94 -4.69
CA GLU A 103 -14.07 9.35 -4.99
C GLU A 103 -12.72 9.48 -5.70
N LEU A 104 -11.71 8.71 -5.28
CA LEU A 104 -10.40 8.65 -5.93
C LEU A 104 -10.53 8.15 -7.37
N GLU A 105 -11.31 7.10 -7.61
CA GLU A 105 -11.55 6.58 -8.95
C GLU A 105 -12.19 7.64 -9.86
N LYS A 106 -13.26 8.30 -9.39
CA LYS A 106 -13.92 9.38 -10.13
C LYS A 106 -12.97 10.53 -10.42
N PHE A 107 -12.13 10.91 -9.47
CA PHE A 107 -11.16 11.97 -9.64
C PHE A 107 -10.10 11.62 -10.70
N LEU A 108 -9.52 10.43 -10.63
CA LEU A 108 -8.47 9.99 -11.55
C LEU A 108 -8.97 9.79 -12.98
N GLN A 109 -10.28 9.60 -13.20
CA GLN A 109 -10.85 9.53 -14.54
C GLN A 109 -10.63 10.82 -15.35
N THR A 110 -10.59 11.97 -14.68
CA THR A 110 -10.46 13.29 -15.33
C THR A 110 -9.13 13.98 -15.03
N PHE A 111 -8.43 13.54 -13.98
CA PHE A 111 -7.17 14.13 -13.59
C PHE A 111 -6.13 13.97 -14.71
N GLU A 112 -5.54 15.11 -15.12
CA GLU A 112 -4.54 15.16 -16.21
C GLU A 112 -5.02 14.39 -17.48
N ASN A 113 -6.27 14.59 -17.87
CA ASN A 113 -6.93 13.91 -18.99
C ASN A 113 -6.98 12.36 -18.86
N GLY A 114 -6.95 11.83 -17.64
CA GLY A 114 -6.99 10.41 -17.35
C GLY A 114 -5.67 9.67 -17.55
N ASN A 115 -4.55 10.38 -17.74
CA ASN A 115 -3.23 9.76 -17.95
C ASN A 115 -2.76 8.87 -16.80
N TYR A 116 -3.25 9.13 -15.58
CA TYR A 116 -2.88 8.39 -14.37
C TYR A 116 -4.02 7.53 -13.85
N ARG A 117 -4.97 7.20 -14.70
CA ARG A 117 -6.09 6.32 -14.36
C ARG A 117 -5.62 4.87 -14.29
N PRO A 118 -5.80 4.18 -13.14
CA PRO A 118 -5.55 2.75 -13.05
C PRO A 118 -6.63 1.94 -13.78
N GLU A 119 -6.30 0.71 -14.14
CA GLU A 119 -7.28 -0.28 -14.63
C GLU A 119 -8.31 -0.64 -13.54
N SER A 120 -7.86 -0.70 -12.29
CA SER A 120 -8.70 -0.93 -11.13
C SER A 120 -8.06 -0.37 -9.88
N ILE A 121 -8.88 0.06 -8.92
CA ILE A 121 -8.46 0.40 -7.56
C ILE A 121 -8.92 -0.72 -6.64
N ILE A 122 -7.98 -1.28 -5.89
CA ILE A 122 -8.21 -2.42 -5.00
C ILE A 122 -7.88 -1.96 -3.58
N PRO A 123 -8.89 -1.80 -2.71
CA PRO A 123 -8.63 -1.44 -1.32
C PRO A 123 -7.99 -2.62 -0.58
N LEU A 124 -6.87 -2.36 0.07
CA LEU A 124 -6.16 -3.29 0.94
C LEU A 124 -6.00 -2.66 2.32
N PRO A 125 -6.94 -2.88 3.23
CA PRO A 125 -6.81 -2.39 4.59
C PRO A 125 -5.59 -3.01 5.26
N LYS A 126 -4.66 -2.18 5.75
CA LYS A 126 -3.44 -2.66 6.44
C LYS A 126 -3.78 -3.55 7.64
N THR A 127 -4.89 -3.26 8.32
CA THR A 127 -5.41 -4.03 9.46
C THR A 127 -5.73 -5.49 9.13
N ASP A 128 -5.99 -5.80 7.86
CA ASP A 128 -6.27 -7.18 7.44
C ASP A 128 -4.99 -8.02 7.28
N TYR A 129 -3.84 -7.34 7.13
CA TYR A 129 -2.57 -7.97 6.82
C TYR A 129 -1.51 -7.75 7.89
N PHE A 130 -1.59 -6.66 8.65
CA PHE A 130 -0.62 -6.30 9.69
C PHE A 130 -1.32 -5.84 10.95
N ILE A 131 -0.73 -6.20 12.08
CA ILE A 131 -0.94 -5.52 13.35
C ILE A 131 0.13 -4.43 13.41
N THR A 132 -0.27 -3.18 13.22
CA THR A 132 0.67 -2.05 13.29
C THR A 132 0.60 -1.44 14.67
N GLU A 133 1.76 -1.12 15.26
CA GLU A 133 1.86 -0.49 16.58
C GLU A 133 1.19 0.90 16.68
N SER A 134 0.77 1.47 15.54
CA SER A 134 0.23 2.83 15.46
C SER A 134 -1.29 2.91 15.36
N ASP A 135 -1.98 1.77 15.37
CA ASP A 135 -3.43 1.75 15.21
C ASP A 135 -4.12 1.52 16.57
N SER A 136 -5.10 2.34 16.91
CA SER A 136 -5.86 2.15 18.17
C SER A 136 -6.55 0.80 18.26
N SER A 137 -6.86 0.18 17.11
CA SER A 137 -7.33 -1.20 17.01
C SER A 137 -6.18 -2.20 17.17
N ALA A 138 -4.99 -1.87 16.69
CA ALA A 138 -3.78 -2.67 16.92
C ALA A 138 -3.30 -2.54 18.37
N ASP A 139 -3.41 -1.38 18.98
CA ASP A 139 -3.16 -1.20 20.42
C ASP A 139 -4.06 -2.11 21.25
N VAL A 140 -5.34 -2.24 20.87
CA VAL A 140 -6.27 -3.16 21.55
C VAL A 140 -5.87 -4.62 21.30
N LEU A 141 -5.51 -5.00 20.08
CA LEU A 141 -5.07 -6.37 19.78
C LEU A 141 -3.67 -6.66 20.33
N THR A 142 -2.76 -5.69 20.28
CA THR A 142 -1.43 -5.79 20.90
C THR A 142 -1.55 -5.86 22.41
N THR A 143 -2.42 -5.04 23.01
CA THR A 143 -2.72 -5.09 24.44
C THR A 143 -3.34 -6.42 24.83
N ILE A 144 -4.30 -6.96 24.05
CA ILE A 144 -4.88 -8.28 24.26
C ILE A 144 -3.82 -9.40 24.14
N ILE A 145 -2.91 -9.29 23.18
CA ILE A 145 -1.83 -10.27 22.96
C ILE A 145 -0.73 -10.14 24.02
N GLU A 146 -0.45 -8.92 24.49
CA GLU A 146 0.55 -8.66 25.54
C GLU A 146 0.01 -8.97 26.94
N GLU A 147 -1.27 -8.72 27.18
CA GLU A 147 -1.95 -9.04 28.44
C GLU A 147 -2.33 -10.52 28.55
N ASP A 148 -2.40 -11.24 27.43
CA ASP A 148 -2.56 -12.68 27.44
C ASP A 148 -1.25 -13.36 27.82
N THR A 149 -1.11 -13.56 29.12
CA THR A 149 0.08 -14.21 29.75
C THR A 149 0.24 -15.67 29.36
N ASP A 150 -0.75 -16.25 28.66
CA ASP A 150 -0.70 -17.63 28.18
C ASP A 150 -0.10 -17.75 26.75
N LEU A 151 0.13 -16.61 26.06
CA LEU A 151 0.83 -16.58 24.77
C LEU A 151 2.34 -16.43 25.02
N ASP A 152 3.09 -17.47 24.73
CA ASP A 152 4.54 -17.40 24.70
C ASP A 152 5.08 -16.67 23.46
N ASP A 153 6.38 -16.33 23.44
CA ASP A 153 7.03 -15.63 22.35
C ASP A 153 6.93 -16.39 21.02
N VAL A 154 6.78 -17.72 21.08
CA VAL A 154 6.61 -18.59 19.91
C VAL A 154 5.22 -18.43 19.30
N ASP A 155 4.19 -18.30 20.13
CA ASP A 155 2.82 -18.05 19.67
C ASP A 155 2.65 -16.64 19.11
N LYS A 156 3.29 -15.63 19.70
CA LYS A 156 3.34 -14.27 19.16
C LYS A 156 3.97 -14.23 17.76
N GLU A 157 5.10 -14.89 17.58
CA GLU A 157 5.74 -15.03 16.27
C GLU A 157 4.90 -15.87 15.28
N ARG A 158 4.14 -16.87 15.77
CA ARG A 158 3.22 -17.65 14.95
C ARG A 158 2.04 -16.82 14.45
N ILE A 159 1.52 -15.89 15.26
CA ILE A 159 0.45 -14.95 14.86
C ILE A 159 0.96 -14.03 13.75
N LYS A 160 2.15 -13.44 13.90
CA LYS A 160 2.80 -12.64 12.85
C LYS A 160 2.98 -13.44 11.56
N LYS A 161 3.37 -14.71 11.68
CA LYS A 161 3.57 -15.61 10.55
C LYS A 161 2.26 -15.98 9.85
N ASN A 162 1.15 -16.09 10.59
CA ASN A 162 -0.17 -16.37 10.04
C ASN A 162 -0.73 -15.19 9.23
N ILE A 163 -0.38 -13.96 9.58
CA ILE A 163 -0.72 -12.77 8.80
C ILE A 163 -0.01 -12.82 7.43
N LEU A 164 1.26 -13.18 7.41
CA LEU A 164 2.02 -13.42 6.18
C LEU A 164 1.44 -14.56 5.33
N ILE A 165 0.92 -15.61 5.96
CA ILE A 165 0.26 -16.73 5.27
C ILE A 165 -1.07 -16.29 4.66
N LYS A 166 -1.85 -15.46 5.36
CA LYS A 166 -3.10 -14.90 4.82
C LYS A 166 -2.79 -14.07 3.57
N PHE A 167 -1.78 -13.20 3.63
CA PHE A 167 -1.34 -12.42 2.49
C PHE A 167 -0.94 -13.33 1.30
N ASN A 168 -0.20 -14.39 1.55
CA ASN A 168 0.18 -15.37 0.53
C ASN A 168 -1.03 -16.09 -0.09
N ASN A 169 -2.08 -16.37 0.69
CA ASN A 169 -3.28 -17.06 0.20
C ASN A 169 -4.18 -16.13 -0.64
N ASP A 170 -4.22 -14.84 -0.31
CA ASP A 170 -5.05 -13.86 -1.02
C ASP A 170 -4.40 -13.42 -2.35
N PHE A 171 -3.08 -13.57 -2.49
CA PHE A 171 -2.29 -13.18 -3.68
C PHE A 171 -1.57 -14.36 -4.38
N GLY A 172 -1.66 -15.57 -3.83
CA GLY A 172 -0.98 -16.80 -4.30
C GLY A 172 -1.70 -17.56 -5.42
#